data_0f7135d78ae81c865fc4272339546a21
#
_entry.id   0f7135d78ae81c865fc4272339546a21
#
_cell.length_a   1.000
_cell.length_b   1.000
_cell.length_c   1.000
_cell.angle_alpha   90.00
_cell.angle_beta   90.00
_cell.angle_gamma   90.00
#
_symmetry.space_group_name_H-M   'P 1'
#
loop_
_entity.id
_entity.type
_entity.pdbx_description
1 polymer ?
#
loop_
_entity_poly.entity_id
_entity_poly.type
_entity_poly.pdbx_seq_one_letter_code
_entity_poly.pdbx_strand_id
1 'polypeptide(L)'
;LIVDDLLKFHIFMHIDACCDGEVGLGLGSEPNQTCAVAYPSRIDHYVIETYNVHAYGRYMDDSYIIDQSKDKLLRILDDLTKLCSSMGLTLNPRKIRLVKLSHGFTFLKKKYHFTKTGKIIRRPSRSKITAQRRKMKRLYWIHQQDEISYEQVEMSYNSWKGAQKRLNSRKTVFSMDRLFNSLFKEDSK
;
A
#
# COMPACT_ATOMS: atom_id res chain seq x y z
N LEU A 1 -25.58 8.86 4.08
CA LEU A 1 -26.24 9.39 5.27
C LEU A 1 -26.96 8.24 5.97
N ILE A 2 -26.56 7.92 7.21
CA ILE A 2 -27.25 6.88 8.01
C ILE A 2 -28.45 7.55 8.66
N VAL A 3 -29.66 7.13 8.29
CA VAL A 3 -30.91 7.74 8.74
C VAL A 3 -31.52 6.97 9.92
N ASP A 4 -31.21 5.70 10.07
CA ASP A 4 -31.70 4.84 11.13
C ASP A 4 -30.94 5.08 12.45
N ASP A 5 -31.64 5.54 13.49
CA ASP A 5 -31.03 5.89 14.78
C ASP A 5 -30.59 4.66 15.58
N LEU A 6 -31.27 3.51 15.42
CA LEU A 6 -30.88 2.26 16.05
C LEU A 6 -29.53 1.74 15.42
N LEU A 7 -29.41 1.84 14.09
CA LEU A 7 -28.20 1.51 13.39
C LEU A 7 -27.04 2.43 13.79
N LYS A 8 -27.30 3.75 13.92
CA LYS A 8 -26.31 4.70 14.44
C LYS A 8 -25.85 4.32 15.84
N PHE A 9 -26.80 4.02 16.75
CA PHE A 9 -26.49 3.61 18.11
C PHE A 9 -25.58 2.36 18.13
N HIS A 10 -25.89 1.33 17.35
CA HIS A 10 -25.05 0.14 17.27
C HIS A 10 -23.66 0.42 16.68
N ILE A 11 -23.57 1.29 15.66
CA ILE A 11 -22.28 1.69 15.08
C ILE A 11 -21.44 2.42 16.12
N PHE A 12 -22.01 3.40 16.85
CA PHE A 12 -21.28 4.13 17.88
C PHE A 12 -20.85 3.23 19.04
N MET A 13 -21.71 2.35 19.53
CA MET A 13 -21.31 1.36 20.54
C MET A 13 -20.15 0.47 20.09
N HIS A 14 -20.14 0.06 18.83
CA HIS A 14 -19.03 -0.74 18.28
C HIS A 14 -17.73 0.07 18.16
N ILE A 15 -17.82 1.34 17.80
CA ILE A 15 -16.65 2.24 17.73
C ILE A 15 -16.08 2.42 19.13
N ASP A 16 -16.91 2.75 20.11
CA ASP A 16 -16.49 2.98 21.50
C ASP A 16 -15.88 1.73 22.14
N ALA A 17 -16.46 0.54 21.89
CA ALA A 17 -15.93 -0.73 22.40
C ALA A 17 -14.56 -1.11 21.83
N CYS A 18 -14.19 -0.55 20.69
CA CYS A 18 -12.89 -0.82 20.01
C CYS A 18 -11.86 0.29 20.21
N CYS A 19 -12.18 1.36 20.93
CA CYS A 19 -11.26 2.48 21.18
C CYS A 19 -10.54 2.29 22.54
N ASP A 20 -9.22 2.37 22.53
CA ASP A 20 -8.38 2.32 23.74
C ASP A 20 -8.22 3.71 24.40
N GLY A 21 -9.04 4.70 24.03
CA GLY A 21 -8.96 6.08 24.52
C GLY A 21 -10.06 6.97 23.98
N GLU A 22 -10.09 8.22 24.43
CA GLU A 22 -11.12 9.21 24.05
C GLU A 22 -11.04 9.70 22.61
N VAL A 23 -9.91 9.50 21.93
CA VAL A 23 -9.65 10.03 20.58
C VAL A 23 -9.08 8.95 19.67
N GLY A 24 -9.70 8.80 18.50
CA GLY A 24 -9.26 7.89 17.46
C GLY A 24 -10.27 6.78 17.16
N LEU A 25 -9.94 5.94 16.19
CA LEU A 25 -10.71 4.75 15.83
C LEU A 25 -9.91 3.50 16.20
N GLY A 26 -10.53 2.60 16.95
CA GLY A 26 -9.94 1.30 17.28
C GLY A 26 -9.67 0.46 16.03
N LEU A 27 -8.60 -0.32 16.08
CA LEU A 27 -8.22 -1.21 14.98
C LEU A 27 -8.97 -2.55 15.09
N GLY A 28 -9.37 -3.11 13.93
CA GLY A 28 -9.82 -4.49 13.84
C GLY A 28 -11.32 -4.69 13.62
N SER A 29 -12.18 -3.68 13.80
CA SER A 29 -13.60 -3.78 13.48
C SER A 29 -13.90 -3.28 12.06
N GLU A 30 -14.85 -3.90 11.39
CA GLU A 30 -15.28 -3.52 10.04
C GLU A 30 -15.97 -2.14 10.01
N PRO A 31 -16.83 -1.77 10.98
CA PRO A 31 -17.37 -0.41 11.08
C PRO A 31 -16.28 0.65 11.22
N ASN A 32 -15.27 0.42 12.06
CA ASN A 32 -14.15 1.36 12.22
C ASN A 32 -13.34 1.54 10.93
N GLN A 33 -13.12 0.46 10.18
CA GLN A 33 -12.47 0.54 8.87
C GLN A 33 -13.31 1.37 7.89
N THR A 34 -14.61 1.18 7.87
CA THR A 34 -15.53 1.95 7.03
C THR A 34 -15.51 3.44 7.41
N CYS A 35 -15.54 3.76 8.70
CA CYS A 35 -15.41 5.15 9.18
C CYS A 35 -14.05 5.75 8.81
N ALA A 36 -12.95 5.00 8.96
CA ALA A 36 -11.61 5.45 8.61
C ALA A 36 -11.45 5.73 7.10
N VAL A 37 -12.19 5.02 6.26
CA VAL A 37 -12.21 5.29 4.81
C VAL A 37 -13.13 6.46 4.47
N ALA A 38 -14.29 6.57 5.14
CA ALA A 38 -15.27 7.62 4.88
C ALA A 38 -14.85 8.99 5.43
N TYR A 39 -14.22 9.04 6.59
CA TYR A 39 -13.83 10.29 7.25
C TYR A 39 -12.97 11.22 6.38
N PRO A 40 -11.92 10.75 5.69
CA PRO A 40 -11.12 11.57 4.79
C PRO A 40 -11.78 11.87 3.44
N SER A 41 -12.99 11.43 3.15
CA SER A 41 -13.66 11.71 1.85
C SER A 41 -13.82 13.20 1.58
N ARG A 42 -13.94 14.03 2.63
CA ARG A 42 -13.95 15.48 2.52
C ARG A 42 -12.67 16.03 1.88
N ILE A 43 -11.53 15.38 2.12
CA ILE A 43 -10.25 15.70 1.48
C ILE A 43 -10.30 15.36 -0.01
N ASP A 44 -10.89 14.22 -0.36
CA ASP A 44 -11.03 13.78 -1.74
C ASP A 44 -11.84 14.78 -2.56
N HIS A 45 -13.00 15.18 -2.03
CA HIS A 45 -13.87 16.20 -2.64
C HIS A 45 -13.14 17.54 -2.79
N TYR A 46 -12.46 17.98 -1.75
CA TYR A 46 -11.72 19.25 -1.79
C TYR A 46 -10.66 19.27 -2.89
N VAL A 47 -9.87 18.20 -3.03
CA VAL A 47 -8.82 18.10 -4.06
C VAL A 47 -9.44 18.09 -5.46
N ILE A 48 -10.50 17.32 -5.67
CA ILE A 48 -11.12 17.15 -6.98
C ILE A 48 -11.88 18.41 -7.38
N GLU A 49 -12.72 18.94 -6.49
CA GLU A 49 -13.67 20.02 -6.82
C GLU A 49 -13.01 21.39 -6.79
N THR A 50 -12.18 21.69 -5.75
CA THR A 50 -11.55 23.02 -5.62
C THR A 50 -10.39 23.19 -6.60
N TYR A 51 -9.58 22.15 -6.82
CA TYR A 51 -8.39 22.25 -7.64
C TYR A 51 -8.54 21.64 -9.03
N ASN A 52 -9.70 21.05 -9.34
CA ASN A 52 -9.97 20.37 -10.61
C ASN A 52 -8.83 19.40 -11.00
N VAL A 53 -8.45 18.54 -10.03
CA VAL A 53 -7.40 17.55 -10.22
C VAL A 53 -8.00 16.29 -10.83
N HIS A 54 -7.59 15.97 -12.07
CA HIS A 54 -8.07 14.78 -12.77
C HIS A 54 -7.34 13.49 -12.37
N ALA A 55 -6.09 13.60 -11.90
CA ALA A 55 -5.27 12.46 -11.55
C ALA A 55 -5.01 12.42 -10.03
N TYR A 56 -6.02 12.05 -9.30
CA TYR A 56 -6.03 11.84 -7.85
C TYR A 56 -6.41 10.40 -7.53
N GLY A 57 -5.86 9.87 -6.46
CA GLY A 57 -6.31 8.59 -5.90
C GLY A 57 -5.87 8.44 -4.45
N ARG A 58 -6.75 7.85 -3.65
CA ARG A 58 -6.51 7.51 -2.25
C ARG A 58 -6.79 6.03 -2.00
N TYR A 59 -5.99 5.43 -1.18
CA TYR A 59 -6.19 4.11 -0.62
C TYR A 59 -5.90 4.18 0.89
N MET A 60 -6.95 4.17 1.68
CA MET A 60 -6.88 4.42 3.13
C MET A 60 -6.20 5.77 3.43
N ASP A 61 -5.04 5.73 4.09
CA ASP A 61 -4.20 6.87 4.46
C ASP A 61 -3.20 7.28 3.37
N ASP A 62 -2.93 6.41 2.40
CA ASP A 62 -2.01 6.69 1.29
C ASP A 62 -2.76 7.37 0.13
N SER A 63 -2.30 8.54 -0.30
CA SER A 63 -2.86 9.26 -1.46
C SER A 63 -1.77 9.75 -2.41
N TYR A 64 -2.16 10.00 -3.66
CA TYR A 64 -1.31 10.65 -4.65
C TYR A 64 -2.10 11.68 -5.44
N ILE A 65 -1.42 12.72 -5.86
CA ILE A 65 -1.90 13.77 -6.75
C ILE A 65 -0.90 13.91 -7.88
N ILE A 66 -1.36 13.96 -9.13
CA ILE A 66 -0.50 14.18 -10.29
C ILE A 66 -0.99 15.43 -11.01
N ASP A 67 -0.10 16.40 -11.17
CA ASP A 67 -0.34 17.63 -11.92
C ASP A 67 0.95 18.05 -12.62
N GLN A 68 0.83 18.85 -13.67
CA GLN A 68 1.96 19.38 -14.42
C GLN A 68 2.63 20.57 -13.70
N SER A 69 1.86 21.32 -12.92
CA SER A 69 2.33 22.48 -12.18
C SER A 69 2.83 22.11 -10.79
N LYS A 70 4.13 22.30 -10.57
CA LYS A 70 4.72 22.13 -9.25
C LYS A 70 4.13 23.11 -8.22
N ASP A 71 3.89 24.36 -8.63
CA ASP A 71 3.37 25.40 -7.74
C ASP A 71 1.94 25.11 -7.31
N LYS A 72 1.13 24.54 -8.23
CA LYS A 72 -0.21 24.06 -7.90
C LYS A 72 -0.15 22.93 -6.87
N LEU A 73 0.76 21.95 -7.05
CA LEU A 73 0.93 20.86 -6.09
C LEU A 73 1.38 21.35 -4.70
N LEU A 74 2.22 22.37 -4.64
CA LEU A 74 2.65 22.96 -3.36
C LEU A 74 1.51 23.70 -2.66
N ARG A 75 0.68 24.45 -3.40
CA ARG A 75 -0.52 25.10 -2.85
C ARG A 75 -1.52 24.06 -2.32
N ILE A 76 -1.79 23.01 -3.10
CA ILE A 76 -2.65 21.91 -2.66
C ILE A 76 -2.12 21.31 -1.37
N LEU A 77 -0.82 21.07 -1.24
CA LEU A 77 -0.21 20.51 -0.05
C LEU A 77 -0.41 21.40 1.18
N ASP A 78 -0.21 22.72 1.03
CA ASP A 78 -0.41 23.69 2.12
C ASP A 78 -1.87 23.71 2.58
N ASP A 79 -2.82 23.79 1.65
CA ASP A 79 -4.24 23.80 1.96
C ASP A 79 -4.74 22.46 2.53
N LEU A 80 -4.22 21.33 2.03
CA LEU A 80 -4.50 20.02 2.61
C LEU A 80 -3.97 19.90 4.03
N THR A 81 -2.83 20.50 4.33
CA THR A 81 -2.27 20.50 5.68
C THR A 81 -3.22 21.24 6.65
N LYS A 82 -3.73 22.40 6.23
CA LYS A 82 -4.71 23.18 7.00
C LYS A 82 -6.03 22.43 7.16
N LEU A 83 -6.56 21.87 6.07
CA LEU A 83 -7.80 21.10 6.08
C LEU A 83 -7.69 19.87 7.00
N CYS A 84 -6.62 19.08 6.86
CA CYS A 84 -6.38 17.94 7.75
C CYS A 84 -6.32 18.37 9.21
N SER A 85 -5.59 19.43 9.53
CA SER A 85 -5.50 19.95 10.90
C SER A 85 -6.88 20.36 11.45
N SER A 86 -7.72 21.00 10.62
CA SER A 86 -9.10 21.35 11.03
C SER A 86 -10.00 20.16 11.28
N MET A 87 -9.64 19.00 10.72
CA MET A 87 -10.33 17.71 10.91
C MET A 87 -9.70 16.85 12.01
N GLY A 88 -8.73 17.37 12.77
CA GLY A 88 -7.98 16.59 13.76
C GLY A 88 -7.00 15.56 13.16
N LEU A 89 -6.73 15.62 11.86
CA LEU A 89 -5.79 14.75 11.18
C LEU A 89 -4.43 15.43 11.02
N THR A 90 -3.36 14.64 11.11
CA THR A 90 -2.00 15.14 10.93
C THR A 90 -1.33 14.47 9.74
N LEU A 91 -0.91 15.26 8.76
CA LEU A 91 -0.07 14.78 7.67
C LEU A 91 1.36 14.53 8.18
N ASN A 92 1.92 13.35 7.88
CA ASN A 92 3.29 13.05 8.28
C ASN A 92 4.30 13.65 7.28
N PRO A 93 5.06 14.72 7.66
CA PRO A 93 5.96 15.41 6.74
C PRO A 93 7.06 14.50 6.17
N ARG A 94 7.47 13.47 6.93
CA ARG A 94 8.51 12.52 6.50
C ARG A 94 8.04 11.58 5.38
N LYS A 95 6.73 11.42 5.21
CA LYS A 95 6.12 10.57 4.16
C LYS A 95 5.73 11.37 2.92
N ILE A 96 5.58 12.69 3.01
CA ILE A 96 5.22 13.55 1.88
C ILE A 96 6.39 13.63 0.89
N ARG A 97 6.10 13.40 -0.38
CA ARG A 97 7.13 13.43 -1.43
C ARG A 97 6.60 14.07 -2.70
N LEU A 98 7.27 15.13 -3.15
CA LEU A 98 7.07 15.71 -4.47
C LEU A 98 8.13 15.15 -5.43
N VAL A 99 7.73 14.41 -6.44
CA VAL A 99 8.65 13.72 -7.36
C VAL A 99 8.24 13.92 -8.81
N LYS A 100 9.21 13.99 -9.72
CA LYS A 100 8.92 13.93 -11.16
C LYS A 100 8.51 12.50 -11.55
N LEU A 101 7.46 12.34 -12.36
CA LEU A 101 6.98 11.03 -12.82
C LEU A 101 8.06 10.25 -13.59
N SER A 102 8.98 10.94 -14.28
CA SER A 102 10.12 10.34 -14.97
C SER A 102 11.09 9.60 -14.04
N HIS A 103 11.20 10.04 -12.78
CA HIS A 103 12.03 9.36 -11.77
C HIS A 103 11.31 8.17 -11.13
N GLY A 104 10.00 8.06 -11.37
CA GLY A 104 9.13 7.05 -10.78
C GLY A 104 8.85 7.29 -9.30
N PHE A 105 7.75 6.74 -8.83
CA PHE A 105 7.32 6.83 -7.44
C PHE A 105 6.89 5.45 -6.93
N THR A 106 6.81 5.33 -5.61
CA THR A 106 6.32 4.11 -4.96
C THR A 106 4.97 4.39 -4.33
N PHE A 107 3.96 3.59 -4.69
CA PHE A 107 2.64 3.63 -4.10
C PHE A 107 2.16 2.19 -3.83
N LEU A 108 1.58 1.93 -2.67
CA LEU A 108 1.13 0.61 -2.23
C LEU A 108 2.18 -0.50 -2.44
N LYS A 109 3.41 -0.20 -2.05
CA LYS A 109 4.57 -1.13 -2.14
C LYS A 109 4.93 -1.57 -3.57
N LYS A 110 4.42 -0.86 -4.59
CA LYS A 110 4.76 -1.02 -6.01
C LYS A 110 5.47 0.23 -6.51
N LYS A 111 6.52 0.05 -7.30
CA LYS A 111 7.23 1.14 -7.97
C LYS A 111 6.64 1.34 -9.35
N TYR A 112 6.19 2.55 -9.61
CA TYR A 112 5.68 3.00 -10.90
C TYR A 112 6.74 3.83 -11.60
N HIS A 113 6.89 3.63 -12.90
CA HIS A 113 7.82 4.38 -13.72
C HIS A 113 7.20 4.62 -15.10
N PHE A 114 7.32 5.86 -15.60
CA PHE A 114 6.88 6.24 -16.94
C PHE A 114 8.05 6.18 -17.90
N THR A 115 7.90 5.47 -19.00
CA THR A 115 8.88 5.48 -20.08
C THR A 115 8.72 6.75 -20.92
N LYS A 116 9.75 7.08 -21.71
CA LYS A 116 9.68 8.19 -22.68
C LYS A 116 8.55 8.01 -23.71
N THR A 117 8.09 6.78 -23.94
CA THR A 117 6.98 6.44 -24.84
C THR A 117 5.61 6.49 -24.16
N GLY A 118 5.49 7.00 -22.95
CA GLY A 118 4.23 7.07 -22.19
C GLY A 118 3.80 5.74 -21.54
N LYS A 119 4.54 4.65 -21.73
CA LYS A 119 4.19 3.35 -21.12
C LYS A 119 4.46 3.33 -19.62
N ILE A 120 3.49 2.84 -18.86
CA ILE A 120 3.62 2.65 -17.42
C ILE A 120 4.24 1.29 -17.11
N ILE A 121 5.37 1.30 -16.39
CA ILE A 121 6.02 0.11 -15.88
C ILE A 121 5.74 0.00 -14.38
N ARG A 122 5.21 -1.13 -13.95
CA ARG A 122 4.93 -1.47 -12.54
C ARG A 122 5.87 -2.56 -12.07
N ARG A 123 6.61 -2.33 -11.00
CA ARG A 123 7.56 -3.29 -10.43
C ARG A 123 7.34 -3.45 -8.92
N PRO A 124 7.68 -4.60 -8.33
CA PRO A 124 7.73 -4.72 -6.87
C PRO A 124 8.78 -3.76 -6.30
N SER A 125 8.57 -3.21 -5.11
CA SER A 125 9.57 -2.38 -4.44
C SER A 125 10.80 -3.22 -4.07
N ARG A 126 11.98 -2.58 -3.96
CA ARG A 126 13.22 -3.24 -3.54
C ARG A 126 13.07 -3.94 -2.19
N SER A 127 12.40 -3.31 -1.24
CA SER A 127 12.15 -3.89 0.09
C SER A 127 11.39 -5.21 0.00
N LYS A 128 10.36 -5.30 -0.87
CA LYS A 128 9.60 -6.54 -1.08
C LYS A 128 10.44 -7.66 -1.71
N ILE A 129 11.32 -7.31 -2.66
CA ILE A 129 12.24 -8.28 -3.26
C ILE A 129 13.24 -8.80 -2.21
N THR A 130 13.81 -7.90 -1.41
CA THR A 130 14.74 -8.28 -0.34
C THR A 130 14.05 -9.12 0.72
N ALA A 131 12.84 -8.76 1.14
CA ALA A 131 12.04 -9.53 2.09
C ALA A 131 11.77 -10.96 1.56
N GLN A 132 11.41 -11.09 0.28
CA GLN A 132 11.19 -12.41 -0.33
C GLN A 132 12.47 -13.25 -0.37
N ARG A 133 13.63 -12.66 -0.69
CA ARG A 133 14.91 -13.39 -0.63
C ARG A 133 15.23 -13.88 0.77
N ARG A 134 15.00 -13.04 1.79
CA ARG A 134 15.18 -13.43 3.19
C ARG A 134 14.20 -14.53 3.60
N LYS A 135 12.94 -14.42 3.17
CA LYS A 135 11.92 -15.46 3.42
C LYS A 135 12.35 -16.80 2.83
N MET A 136 12.84 -16.83 1.58
CA MET A 136 13.28 -18.07 0.94
C MET A 136 14.44 -18.74 1.68
N LYS A 137 15.45 -17.94 2.08
CA LYS A 137 16.59 -18.47 2.86
C LYS A 137 16.14 -19.00 4.24
N ARG A 138 15.18 -18.33 4.89
CA ARG A 138 14.59 -18.80 6.14
C ARG A 138 13.81 -20.10 5.95
N LEU A 139 13.00 -20.20 4.90
CA LEU A 139 12.23 -21.41 4.57
C LEU A 139 13.18 -22.59 4.27
N TYR A 140 14.30 -22.34 3.59
CA TYR A 140 15.32 -23.35 3.37
C TYR A 140 15.87 -23.87 4.71
N TRP A 141 16.28 -22.98 5.61
CA TRP A 141 16.78 -23.36 6.93
C TRP A 141 15.76 -24.17 7.74
N ILE A 142 14.47 -23.76 7.75
CA ILE A 142 13.39 -24.48 8.44
C ILE A 142 13.14 -25.86 7.81
N HIS A 143 13.23 -25.94 6.48
CA HIS A 143 13.10 -27.20 5.75
C HIS A 143 14.23 -28.17 6.08
N GLN A 144 15.47 -27.70 6.24
CA GLN A 144 16.60 -28.51 6.66
C GLN A 144 16.48 -29.06 8.10
N GLN A 145 15.57 -28.51 8.90
CA GLN A 145 15.22 -29.02 10.25
C GLN A 145 14.00 -29.96 10.23
N ASP A 146 13.51 -30.34 9.05
CA ASP A 146 12.29 -31.15 8.85
C ASP A 146 11.01 -30.53 9.46
N GLU A 147 11.01 -29.22 9.78
CA GLU A 147 9.84 -28.53 10.33
C GLU A 147 8.78 -28.19 9.29
N ILE A 148 9.14 -28.11 7.99
CA ILE A 148 8.22 -27.86 6.89
C ILE A 148 8.57 -28.75 5.70
N SER A 149 7.52 -29.21 4.95
CA SER A 149 7.71 -30.00 3.74
C SER A 149 8.14 -29.14 2.54
N TYR A 150 8.80 -29.78 1.57
CA TYR A 150 9.14 -29.14 0.29
C TYR A 150 7.90 -28.58 -0.42
N GLU A 151 6.77 -29.28 -0.37
CA GLU A 151 5.50 -28.86 -0.96
C GLU A 151 5.00 -27.55 -0.38
N GLN A 152 5.12 -27.35 0.94
CA GLN A 152 4.74 -26.11 1.62
C GLN A 152 5.63 -24.95 1.20
N VAL A 153 6.92 -25.21 1.02
CA VAL A 153 7.89 -24.21 0.51
C VAL A 153 7.56 -23.83 -0.93
N GLU A 154 7.32 -24.83 -1.78
CA GLU A 154 6.97 -24.60 -3.18
C GLU A 154 5.63 -23.86 -3.33
N MET A 155 4.62 -24.22 -2.56
CA MET A 155 3.33 -23.50 -2.50
C MET A 155 3.52 -22.04 -2.12
N SER A 156 4.32 -21.77 -1.08
CA SER A 156 4.65 -20.40 -0.64
C SER A 156 5.37 -19.60 -1.75
N TYR A 157 6.29 -20.23 -2.46
CA TYR A 157 7.00 -19.60 -3.57
C TYR A 157 6.09 -19.34 -4.77
N ASN A 158 5.29 -20.32 -5.17
CA ASN A 158 4.36 -20.22 -6.29
C ASN A 158 3.28 -19.16 -6.05
N SER A 159 2.79 -19.01 -4.82
CA SER A 159 1.89 -17.92 -4.42
C SER A 159 2.53 -16.55 -4.65
N TRP A 160 3.77 -16.36 -4.20
CA TRP A 160 4.51 -15.13 -4.46
C TRP A 160 4.73 -14.88 -5.96
N LYS A 161 5.15 -15.91 -6.70
CA LYS A 161 5.38 -15.84 -8.16
C LYS A 161 4.11 -15.48 -8.91
N GLY A 162 2.96 -16.04 -8.51
CA GLY A 162 1.65 -15.71 -9.05
C GLY A 162 1.28 -14.23 -8.89
N ALA A 163 1.56 -13.65 -7.72
CA ALA A 163 1.35 -12.23 -7.48
C ALA A 163 2.21 -11.31 -8.38
N GLN A 164 3.35 -11.81 -8.89
CA GLN A 164 4.21 -11.06 -9.79
C GLN A 164 3.70 -11.01 -11.25
N LYS A 165 2.77 -11.89 -11.65
CA LYS A 165 2.22 -11.94 -13.03
C LYS A 165 1.59 -10.61 -13.47
N ARG A 166 1.05 -9.84 -12.50
CA ARG A 166 0.42 -8.53 -12.75
C ARG A 166 1.43 -7.37 -12.83
N LEU A 167 2.72 -7.64 -12.71
CA LEU A 167 3.79 -6.65 -12.67
C LEU A 167 4.80 -6.87 -13.80
N ASN A 168 5.53 -5.82 -14.18
CA ASN A 168 6.64 -5.91 -15.13
C ASN A 168 7.91 -6.46 -14.40
N SER A 169 7.82 -7.68 -13.89
CA SER A 169 8.81 -8.26 -12.97
C SER A 169 9.54 -9.49 -13.50
N ARG A 170 9.47 -9.75 -14.81
CA ARG A 170 10.05 -10.95 -15.45
C ARG A 170 11.49 -11.22 -15.02
N LYS A 171 12.38 -10.19 -15.05
CA LYS A 171 13.76 -10.32 -14.61
C LYS A 171 13.88 -10.64 -13.11
N THR A 172 13.00 -10.09 -12.30
CA THR A 172 12.96 -10.34 -10.84
C THR A 172 12.53 -11.77 -10.56
N VAL A 173 11.50 -12.26 -11.24
CA VAL A 173 11.03 -13.65 -11.13
C VAL A 173 12.13 -14.60 -11.54
N PHE A 174 12.77 -14.38 -12.70
CA PHE A 174 13.88 -15.19 -13.16
C PHE A 174 15.05 -15.28 -12.16
N SER A 175 15.43 -14.13 -11.57
CA SER A 175 16.47 -14.10 -10.52
C SER A 175 16.05 -14.86 -9.25
N MET A 176 14.76 -14.88 -8.93
CA MET A 176 14.23 -15.62 -7.79
C MET A 176 14.08 -17.11 -8.09
N ASP A 177 13.69 -17.50 -9.31
CA ASP A 177 13.68 -18.90 -9.76
C ASP A 177 15.07 -19.52 -9.64
N ARG A 178 16.13 -18.78 -10.04
CA ARG A 178 17.51 -19.23 -9.86
C ARG A 178 17.88 -19.44 -8.40
N LEU A 179 17.53 -18.49 -7.53
CA LEU A 179 17.78 -18.61 -6.10
C LEU A 179 16.97 -19.78 -5.47
N PHE A 180 15.72 -19.97 -5.86
CA PHE A 180 14.90 -21.07 -5.39
C PHE A 180 15.51 -22.42 -5.80
N ASN A 181 15.90 -22.56 -7.07
CA ASN A 181 16.52 -23.78 -7.58
C ASN A 181 17.87 -24.07 -6.90
N SER A 182 18.72 -23.07 -6.66
CA SER A 182 19.99 -23.27 -5.95
C SER A 182 19.83 -23.67 -4.49
N LEU A 183 18.73 -23.30 -3.84
CA LEU A 183 18.47 -23.67 -2.44
C LEU A 183 17.80 -25.05 -2.32
N PHE A 184 16.89 -25.41 -3.22
CA PHE A 184 16.01 -26.56 -3.02
C PHE A 184 16.13 -27.67 -4.07
N LYS A 185 16.86 -27.47 -5.17
CA LYS A 185 17.04 -28.50 -6.21
C LYS A 185 18.43 -29.11 -6.26
N GLU A 186 19.43 -28.54 -5.60
CA GLU A 186 20.77 -29.13 -5.51
C GLU A 186 20.83 -30.26 -4.47
N ASP A 187 19.89 -30.32 -3.52
CA ASP A 187 19.82 -31.38 -2.51
C ASP A 187 19.06 -32.65 -3.01
N SER A 188 18.67 -32.71 -4.29
CA SER A 188 17.95 -33.84 -4.89
C SER A 188 18.87 -34.79 -5.68
N LYS A 189 20.16 -34.86 -5.33
CA LYS A 189 21.11 -35.81 -5.89
C LYS A 189 21.64 -36.75 -4.81
#